data_5cb0c60cab7dbd00ecd13134909ad44c
#
_entry.id   5cb0c60cab7dbd00ecd13134909ad44c
#
_cell.length_a   1.000
_cell.length_b   1.000
_cell.length_c   1.000
_cell.angle_alpha   90.00
_cell.angle_beta   90.00
_cell.angle_gamma   90.00
#
_symmetry.space_group_name_H-M   'P 1'
#
loop_
_entity.id
_entity.type
_entity.pdbx_description
1 polymer ?
#
loop_
_entity_poly.entity_id
_entity_poly.type
_entity_poly.pdbx_seq_one_letter_code
_entity_poly.pdbx_strand_id
1 'polypeptide(L)'
;MTSTVDDAIALGERILSARVGSPVTLSHTERIASDSDAVLVRGVTSDSPFLPSRKVVVKVFPNRGEERDGLLLREIVGYQFVGSLSSAATFGPELIAYDLDERAFVLSDLGTTSTLQDVLNEGQHGAVTIAALQELATLIGSLQVSTAGREEDFHALLHRAQTKIPGLSVPFSSQVLADTLRRVPKLLHDKLGIDLVESVQDLSLIHI
;
A
#
# COMPACT_ATOMS: atom_id res chain seq x y z
N MET A 1 9.61 21.19 5.80
CA MET A 1 8.34 21.72 6.38
C MET A 1 7.57 20.52 6.88
N THR A 2 7.14 20.56 8.13
CA THR A 2 6.30 19.49 8.69
C THR A 2 4.90 19.69 8.15
N SER A 3 4.42 18.79 7.27
CA SER A 3 3.03 18.85 6.78
C SER A 3 2.09 18.64 7.98
N THR A 4 1.18 19.56 8.19
CA THR A 4 0.14 19.45 9.21
C THR A 4 -1.02 18.57 8.70
N VAL A 5 -1.92 18.19 9.59
CA VAL A 5 -3.15 17.50 9.20
C VAL A 5 -3.98 18.38 8.27
N ASP A 6 -4.06 19.68 8.57
CA ASP A 6 -4.82 20.64 7.75
C ASP A 6 -4.21 20.80 6.35
N ASP A 7 -2.87 20.81 6.23
CA ASP A 7 -2.20 20.82 4.92
C ASP A 7 -2.53 19.55 4.12
N ALA A 8 -2.57 18.40 4.78
CA ALA A 8 -2.91 17.14 4.12
C ALA A 8 -4.38 17.10 3.65
N ILE A 9 -5.30 17.66 4.45
CA ILE A 9 -6.71 17.80 4.06
C ILE A 9 -6.83 18.68 2.83
N ALA A 10 -6.29 19.90 2.89
CA ALA A 10 -6.34 20.86 1.78
C ALA A 10 -5.72 20.28 0.48
N LEU A 11 -4.64 19.52 0.63
CA LEU A 11 -3.99 18.84 -0.50
C LEU A 11 -4.87 17.74 -1.08
N GLY A 12 -5.48 16.91 -0.23
CA GLY A 12 -6.42 15.87 -0.65
C GLY A 12 -7.62 16.44 -1.40
N GLU A 13 -8.22 17.53 -0.89
CA GLU A 13 -9.33 18.23 -1.54
C GLU A 13 -8.93 18.76 -2.93
N ARG A 14 -7.74 19.35 -3.04
CA ARG A 14 -7.21 19.86 -4.30
C ARG A 14 -6.99 18.74 -5.33
N ILE A 15 -6.37 17.62 -4.93
CA ILE A 15 -6.11 16.47 -5.79
C ILE A 15 -7.43 15.84 -6.28
N LEU A 16 -8.39 15.65 -5.37
CA LEU A 16 -9.71 15.12 -5.71
C LEU A 16 -10.47 16.07 -6.63
N SER A 17 -10.46 17.38 -6.35
CA SER A 17 -11.11 18.39 -7.19
C SER A 17 -10.54 18.42 -8.60
N ALA A 18 -9.22 18.31 -8.73
CA ALA A 18 -8.55 18.20 -10.03
C ALA A 18 -8.96 16.92 -10.77
N ARG A 19 -9.11 15.79 -10.07
CA ARG A 19 -9.51 14.50 -10.64
C ARG A 19 -10.93 14.50 -11.20
N VAL A 20 -11.87 15.16 -10.53
CA VAL A 20 -13.30 15.16 -10.90
C VAL A 20 -13.72 16.41 -11.69
N GLY A 21 -12.88 17.44 -11.76
CA GLY A 21 -13.16 18.69 -12.45
C GLY A 21 -14.16 19.61 -11.74
N SER A 22 -14.44 19.37 -10.46
CA SER A 22 -15.33 20.19 -9.62
C SER A 22 -14.85 20.20 -8.17
N PRO A 23 -15.19 21.21 -7.37
CA PRO A 23 -14.77 21.30 -5.98
C PRO A 23 -15.21 20.08 -5.16
N VAL A 24 -14.26 19.45 -4.47
CA VAL A 24 -14.47 18.37 -3.50
C VAL A 24 -13.95 18.84 -2.15
N THR A 25 -14.74 18.66 -1.10
CA THR A 25 -14.35 18.94 0.28
C THR A 25 -14.33 17.67 1.11
N LEU A 26 -13.48 17.65 2.14
CA LEU A 26 -13.38 16.58 3.11
C LEU A 26 -14.02 17.00 4.44
N SER A 27 -14.85 16.13 4.98
CA SER A 27 -15.48 16.28 6.28
C SER A 27 -15.17 15.06 7.16
N HIS A 28 -15.48 15.16 8.46
CA HIS A 28 -15.24 14.08 9.43
C HIS A 28 -13.80 13.56 9.35
N THR A 29 -12.85 14.51 9.29
CA THR A 29 -11.44 14.17 9.10
C THR A 29 -10.81 13.69 10.40
N GLU A 30 -10.01 12.61 10.28
CA GLU A 30 -9.31 11.98 11.39
C GLU A 30 -7.88 11.61 10.95
N ARG A 31 -6.89 11.91 11.79
CA ARG A 31 -5.52 11.46 11.57
C ARG A 31 -5.40 9.98 11.90
N ILE A 32 -4.87 9.20 10.97
CA ILE A 32 -4.53 7.80 11.21
C ILE A 32 -3.08 7.73 11.71
N ALA A 33 -2.85 6.95 12.77
CA ALA A 33 -1.50 6.66 13.23
C ALA A 33 -0.73 5.89 12.14
N SER A 34 0.54 6.22 11.98
CA SER A 34 1.43 5.57 10.99
C SER A 34 2.81 5.43 11.59
N ASP A 35 3.43 4.28 11.39
CA ASP A 35 4.84 4.02 11.76
C ASP A 35 5.81 4.64 10.75
N SER A 36 5.30 5.20 9.65
CA SER A 36 6.07 5.92 8.64
C SER A 36 6.00 7.43 8.86
N ASP A 37 6.92 8.18 8.24
CA ASP A 37 6.90 9.65 8.23
C ASP A 37 5.74 10.24 7.40
N ALA A 38 4.92 9.40 6.80
CA ALA A 38 3.76 9.85 6.02
C ALA A 38 2.65 10.36 6.95
N VAL A 39 2.00 11.43 6.51
CA VAL A 39 0.78 11.93 7.16
C VAL A 39 -0.41 11.26 6.50
N LEU A 40 -1.19 10.52 7.29
CA LEU A 40 -2.41 9.85 6.84
C LEU A 40 -3.62 10.53 7.47
N VAL A 41 -4.59 10.88 6.63
CA VAL A 41 -5.85 11.49 7.06
C VAL A 41 -7.01 10.76 6.41
N ARG A 42 -7.89 10.20 7.23
CA ARG A 42 -9.19 9.68 6.80
C ARG A 42 -10.19 10.81 6.69
N GLY A 43 -11.11 10.74 5.73
CA GLY A 43 -12.19 11.71 5.61
C GLY A 43 -13.33 11.21 4.75
N VAL A 44 -14.43 11.98 4.76
CA VAL A 44 -15.60 11.75 3.93
C VAL A 44 -15.71 12.87 2.90
N THR A 45 -15.73 12.53 1.62
CA THR A 45 -15.87 13.50 0.53
C THR A 45 -17.27 14.08 0.46
N SER A 46 -17.38 15.33 -0.02
CA SER A 46 -18.66 15.84 -0.52
C SER A 46 -19.19 14.93 -1.63
N ASP A 47 -20.51 14.98 -1.86
CA ASP A 47 -21.15 14.14 -2.88
C ASP A 47 -20.59 14.47 -4.28
N SER A 48 -20.11 13.43 -4.96
CA SER A 48 -19.68 13.51 -6.34
C SER A 48 -19.96 12.17 -7.05
N PRO A 49 -20.67 12.18 -8.17
CA PRO A 49 -20.94 10.95 -8.94
C PRO A 49 -19.67 10.40 -9.64
N PHE A 50 -18.59 11.16 -9.64
CA PHE A 50 -17.34 10.80 -10.31
C PHE A 50 -16.31 10.16 -9.36
N LEU A 51 -16.62 10.06 -8.06
CA LEU A 51 -15.77 9.38 -7.08
C LEU A 51 -16.27 7.97 -6.81
N PRO A 52 -15.41 6.96 -6.87
CA PRO A 52 -15.78 5.57 -6.64
C PRO A 52 -16.11 5.29 -5.16
N SER A 53 -15.62 6.12 -4.25
CA SER A 53 -15.84 6.00 -2.81
C SER A 53 -16.03 7.37 -2.15
N ARG A 54 -16.94 7.44 -1.19
CA ARG A 54 -17.11 8.62 -0.34
C ARG A 54 -16.15 8.66 0.85
N LYS A 55 -15.69 7.50 1.33
CA LYS A 55 -14.70 7.41 2.40
C LYS A 55 -13.33 7.26 1.77
N VAL A 56 -12.42 8.12 2.15
CA VAL A 56 -11.08 8.18 1.56
C VAL A 56 -10.00 8.31 2.62
N VAL A 57 -8.80 7.89 2.25
CA VAL A 57 -7.57 8.13 3.02
C VAL A 57 -6.62 8.94 2.14
N VAL A 58 -6.26 10.11 2.61
CA VAL A 58 -5.22 10.95 2.01
C VAL A 58 -3.89 10.58 2.64
N LYS A 59 -2.88 10.26 1.82
CA LYS A 59 -1.51 9.97 2.27
C LYS A 59 -0.55 10.98 1.66
N VAL A 60 0.22 11.66 2.52
CA VAL A 60 1.18 12.70 2.14
C VAL A 60 2.57 12.33 2.63
N PHE A 61 3.58 12.48 1.78
CA PHE A 61 4.99 12.25 2.10
C PHE A 61 5.71 13.60 2.24
N PRO A 62 5.80 14.17 3.45
CA PRO A 62 6.33 15.52 3.66
C PRO A 62 7.83 15.62 3.36
N ASN A 63 8.58 14.54 3.60
CA ASN A 63 10.02 14.52 3.47
C ASN A 63 10.45 14.13 2.04
N ARG A 64 11.46 14.85 1.52
CA ARG A 64 12.09 14.60 0.23
C ARG A 64 13.36 13.77 0.42
N GLY A 65 13.83 13.16 -0.65
CA GLY A 65 15.05 12.37 -0.71
C GLY A 65 14.86 11.12 -1.54
N GLU A 66 15.93 10.61 -2.10
CA GLU A 66 15.91 9.49 -3.06
C GLU A 66 15.15 8.25 -2.52
N GLU A 67 15.42 7.88 -1.27
CA GLU A 67 14.73 6.75 -0.64
C GLU A 67 13.23 7.00 -0.48
N ARG A 68 12.85 8.21 -0.03
CA ARG A 68 11.45 8.60 0.19
C ARG A 68 10.68 8.75 -1.13
N ASP A 69 11.34 9.28 -2.13
CA ASP A 69 10.79 9.40 -3.48
C ASP A 69 10.59 8.00 -4.09
N GLY A 70 11.54 7.10 -3.85
CA GLY A 70 11.43 5.70 -4.23
C GLY A 70 10.26 4.97 -3.57
N LEU A 71 10.00 5.20 -2.28
CA LEU A 71 8.85 4.63 -1.57
C LEU A 71 7.52 5.14 -2.13
N LEU A 72 7.39 6.46 -2.29
CA LEU A 72 6.20 7.09 -2.90
C LEU A 72 5.90 6.50 -4.27
N LEU A 73 6.93 6.41 -5.12
CA LEU A 73 6.77 5.91 -6.49
C LEU A 73 6.31 4.44 -6.50
N ARG A 74 6.92 3.61 -5.66
CA ARG A 74 6.54 2.20 -5.52
C ARG A 74 5.10 2.03 -5.09
N GLU A 75 4.65 2.81 -4.11
CA GLU A 75 3.27 2.74 -3.65
C GLU A 75 2.31 3.14 -4.77
N ILE A 76 2.52 4.28 -5.43
CA ILE A 76 1.62 4.73 -6.50
C ILE A 76 1.61 3.75 -7.67
N VAL A 77 2.77 3.29 -8.13
CA VAL A 77 2.86 2.32 -9.23
C VAL A 77 2.25 0.98 -8.83
N GLY A 78 2.49 0.52 -7.60
CA GLY A 78 1.88 -0.69 -7.06
C GLY A 78 0.35 -0.62 -7.07
N TYR A 79 -0.23 0.47 -6.57
CA TYR A 79 -1.70 0.66 -6.62
C TYR A 79 -2.23 0.75 -8.05
N GLN A 80 -1.55 1.46 -8.95
CA GLN A 80 -1.95 1.53 -10.37
C GLN A 80 -1.93 0.16 -11.03
N PHE A 81 -0.87 -0.62 -10.78
CA PHE A 81 -0.73 -1.95 -11.33
C PHE A 81 -1.82 -2.89 -10.80
N VAL A 82 -1.99 -2.96 -9.48
CA VAL A 82 -3.05 -3.75 -8.85
C VAL A 82 -4.43 -3.30 -9.34
N GLY A 83 -4.67 -1.99 -9.44
CA GLY A 83 -5.91 -1.42 -9.97
C GLY A 83 -6.21 -1.79 -11.43
N SER A 84 -5.21 -2.24 -12.20
CA SER A 84 -5.38 -2.74 -13.57
C SER A 84 -5.79 -4.22 -13.65
N LEU A 85 -5.77 -4.94 -12.52
CA LEU A 85 -6.17 -6.35 -12.46
C LEU A 85 -7.70 -6.47 -12.42
N SER A 86 -8.24 -7.52 -13.00
CA SER A 86 -9.69 -7.79 -13.01
C SER A 86 -10.28 -8.04 -11.61
N SER A 87 -9.45 -8.43 -10.64
CA SER A 87 -9.81 -8.68 -9.25
C SER A 87 -9.26 -7.62 -8.27
N ALA A 88 -8.99 -6.41 -8.76
CA ALA A 88 -8.31 -5.34 -8.00
C ALA A 88 -8.94 -5.07 -6.62
N ALA A 89 -10.27 -5.02 -6.52
CA ALA A 89 -10.98 -4.74 -5.28
C ALA A 89 -10.71 -5.77 -4.15
N THR A 90 -10.21 -6.95 -4.50
CA THR A 90 -9.90 -8.01 -3.53
C THR A 90 -8.53 -7.78 -2.85
N PHE A 91 -7.62 -7.04 -3.48
CA PHE A 91 -6.23 -6.97 -3.03
C PHE A 91 -5.91 -5.76 -2.15
N GLY A 92 -6.79 -4.77 -2.08
CA GLY A 92 -6.54 -3.59 -1.26
C GLY A 92 -7.38 -2.38 -1.66
N PRO A 93 -7.02 -1.20 -1.13
CA PRO A 93 -7.73 0.03 -1.44
C PRO A 93 -7.49 0.46 -2.89
N GLU A 94 -8.51 1.08 -3.48
CA GLU A 94 -8.41 1.68 -4.81
C GLU A 94 -7.65 3.01 -4.77
N LEU A 95 -6.72 3.21 -5.70
CA LEU A 95 -6.08 4.51 -5.92
C LEU A 95 -7.04 5.43 -6.69
N ILE A 96 -7.60 6.41 -5.98
CA ILE A 96 -8.58 7.33 -6.54
C ILE A 96 -7.89 8.44 -7.34
N ALA A 97 -6.86 9.05 -6.74
CA ALA A 97 -6.12 10.16 -7.35
C ALA A 97 -4.72 10.27 -6.74
N TYR A 98 -3.80 10.91 -7.45
CA TYR A 98 -2.45 11.18 -6.95
C TYR A 98 -1.85 12.41 -7.60
N ASP A 99 -0.87 12.99 -6.91
CA ASP A 99 -0.01 14.06 -7.40
C ASP A 99 1.43 13.78 -6.95
N LEU A 100 2.32 13.53 -7.93
CA LEU A 100 3.72 13.21 -7.67
C LEU A 100 4.52 14.43 -7.23
N ASP A 101 4.19 15.62 -7.76
CA ASP A 101 4.89 16.86 -7.44
C ASP A 101 4.60 17.29 -5.99
N GLU A 102 3.35 17.11 -5.57
CA GLU A 102 2.86 17.36 -4.22
C GLU A 102 3.09 16.16 -3.27
N ARG A 103 3.58 15.04 -3.81
CA ARG A 103 3.95 13.84 -3.04
C ARG A 103 2.81 13.25 -2.23
N ALA A 104 1.64 13.21 -2.83
CA ALA A 104 0.42 12.76 -2.17
C ALA A 104 -0.44 11.90 -3.08
N PHE A 105 -1.23 11.06 -2.46
CA PHE A 105 -2.26 10.29 -3.14
C PHE A 105 -3.47 10.04 -2.23
N VAL A 106 -4.57 9.69 -2.86
CA VAL A 106 -5.85 9.43 -2.21
C VAL A 106 -6.30 8.02 -2.55
N LEU A 107 -6.62 7.25 -1.51
CA LEU A 107 -7.11 5.88 -1.59
C LEU A 107 -8.57 5.81 -1.13
N SER A 108 -9.29 4.77 -1.56
CA SER A 108 -10.53 4.39 -0.89
C SER A 108 -10.24 3.92 0.55
N ASP A 109 -11.13 4.25 1.48
CA ASP A 109 -10.99 3.82 2.87
C ASP A 109 -11.55 2.40 3.06
N LEU A 110 -10.75 1.50 3.61
CA LEU A 110 -11.16 0.12 3.94
C LEU A 110 -11.91 0.02 5.29
N GLY A 111 -12.05 1.14 6.00
CA GLY A 111 -12.71 1.19 7.31
C GLY A 111 -11.77 0.96 8.49
N THR A 112 -12.38 0.80 9.66
CA THR A 112 -11.68 0.60 10.95
C THR A 112 -11.76 -0.88 11.36
N THR A 113 -11.02 -1.72 10.66
CA THR A 113 -10.87 -3.14 11.04
C THR A 113 -9.56 -3.33 11.80
N SER A 114 -9.50 -4.36 12.64
CA SER A 114 -8.25 -4.78 13.28
C SER A 114 -7.23 -5.16 12.22
N THR A 115 -6.01 -4.70 12.40
CA THR A 115 -4.90 -5.12 11.54
C THR A 115 -4.44 -6.52 11.92
N LEU A 116 -3.73 -7.20 11.01
CA LEU A 116 -3.09 -8.48 11.37
C LEU A 116 -2.13 -8.31 12.55
N GLN A 117 -1.46 -7.16 12.66
CA GLN A 117 -0.59 -6.84 13.78
C GLN A 117 -1.38 -6.79 15.10
N ASP A 118 -2.58 -6.20 15.10
CA ASP A 118 -3.44 -6.17 16.30
C ASP A 118 -3.83 -7.59 16.70
N VAL A 119 -4.26 -8.40 15.74
CA VAL A 119 -4.63 -9.81 15.97
C VAL A 119 -3.45 -10.62 16.54
N LEU A 120 -2.23 -10.38 16.05
CA LEU A 120 -1.02 -11.06 16.54
C LEU A 120 -0.61 -10.57 17.94
N ASN A 121 -0.77 -9.27 18.23
CA ASN A 121 -0.41 -8.66 19.49
C ASN A 121 -1.39 -9.00 20.63
N GLU A 122 -2.65 -9.24 20.33
CA GLU A 122 -3.68 -9.61 21.31
C GLU A 122 -3.42 -10.98 21.98
N GLY A 123 -2.38 -11.70 21.56
CA GLY A 123 -1.93 -12.95 22.17
C GLY A 123 -2.93 -14.10 22.10
N GLN A 124 -4.02 -13.92 21.36
CA GLN A 124 -4.99 -14.98 21.10
C GLN A 124 -4.45 -15.92 20.02
N HIS A 125 -3.43 -16.72 20.38
CA HIS A 125 -2.86 -17.74 19.49
C HIS A 125 -3.85 -18.89 19.31
N GLY A 126 -4.92 -18.63 18.58
CA GLY A 126 -6.01 -19.57 18.39
C GLY A 126 -6.48 -19.63 16.93
N ALA A 127 -7.66 -20.22 16.75
CA ALA A 127 -8.26 -20.40 15.44
C ALA A 127 -8.41 -19.10 14.63
N VAL A 128 -8.63 -17.95 15.29
CA VAL A 128 -8.76 -16.64 14.64
C VAL A 128 -7.46 -16.21 13.97
N THR A 129 -6.32 -16.35 14.67
CA THR A 129 -5.00 -16.01 14.13
C THR A 129 -4.63 -16.91 12.96
N ILE A 130 -4.90 -18.21 13.08
CA ILE A 130 -4.64 -19.18 12.01
C ILE A 130 -5.49 -18.83 10.78
N ALA A 131 -6.78 -18.54 10.96
CA ALA A 131 -7.67 -18.16 9.87
C ALA A 131 -7.18 -16.88 9.17
N ALA A 132 -6.80 -15.83 9.92
CA ALA A 132 -6.27 -14.60 9.36
C ALA A 132 -4.98 -14.81 8.54
N LEU A 133 -4.07 -15.67 9.03
CA LEU A 133 -2.85 -16.02 8.30
C LEU A 133 -3.16 -16.85 7.05
N GLN A 134 -4.14 -17.74 7.08
CA GLN A 134 -4.57 -18.50 5.90
C GLN A 134 -5.21 -17.60 4.85
N GLU A 135 -6.04 -16.63 5.27
CA GLU A 135 -6.62 -15.62 4.37
C GLU A 135 -5.52 -14.77 3.73
N LEU A 136 -4.55 -14.30 4.51
CA LEU A 136 -3.41 -13.55 3.98
C LEU A 136 -2.62 -14.37 2.96
N ALA A 137 -2.31 -15.64 3.27
CA ALA A 137 -1.58 -16.52 2.35
C ALA A 137 -2.37 -16.74 1.04
N THR A 138 -3.69 -16.93 1.14
CA THR A 138 -4.57 -17.07 -0.02
C THR A 138 -4.59 -15.79 -0.86
N LEU A 139 -4.65 -14.62 -0.21
CA LEU A 139 -4.64 -13.33 -0.88
C LEU A 139 -3.31 -13.10 -1.62
N ILE A 140 -2.19 -13.39 -0.98
CA ILE A 140 -0.86 -13.29 -1.60
C ILE A 140 -0.74 -14.24 -2.80
N GLY A 141 -1.16 -15.51 -2.65
CA GLY A 141 -1.15 -16.46 -3.74
C GLY A 141 -2.04 -16.03 -4.92
N SER A 142 -3.21 -15.49 -4.65
CA SER A 142 -4.11 -14.95 -5.66
C SER A 142 -3.51 -13.74 -6.38
N LEU A 143 -2.83 -12.86 -5.65
CA LEU A 143 -2.12 -11.72 -6.23
C LEU A 143 -0.99 -12.19 -7.15
N GLN A 144 -0.17 -13.16 -6.71
CA GLN A 144 0.90 -13.73 -7.53
C GLN A 144 0.37 -14.33 -8.84
N VAL A 145 -0.71 -15.11 -8.77
CA VAL A 145 -1.35 -15.68 -9.96
C VAL A 145 -1.88 -14.58 -10.89
N SER A 146 -2.50 -13.54 -10.32
CA SER A 146 -3.09 -12.44 -11.11
C SER A 146 -2.04 -11.54 -11.76
N THR A 147 -0.81 -11.54 -11.25
CA THR A 147 0.31 -10.72 -11.75
C THR A 147 1.28 -11.50 -12.62
N ALA A 148 1.19 -12.82 -12.66
CA ALA A 148 2.07 -13.67 -13.46
C ALA A 148 2.01 -13.30 -14.95
N GLY A 149 3.17 -13.11 -15.57
CA GLY A 149 3.30 -12.74 -16.98
C GLY A 149 2.93 -11.30 -17.31
N ARG A 150 2.79 -10.42 -16.29
CA ARG A 150 2.47 -9.00 -16.47
C ARG A 150 3.61 -8.05 -16.08
N GLU A 151 4.82 -8.53 -16.09
CA GLU A 151 6.04 -7.77 -15.72
C GLU A 151 6.21 -6.55 -16.63
N GLU A 152 5.93 -6.69 -17.93
CA GLU A 152 6.03 -5.59 -18.90
C GLU A 152 5.05 -4.46 -18.59
N ASP A 153 3.81 -4.79 -18.18
CA ASP A 153 2.81 -3.80 -17.77
C ASP A 153 3.29 -3.01 -16.56
N PHE A 154 3.85 -3.71 -15.56
CA PHE A 154 4.40 -3.08 -14.37
C PHE A 154 5.59 -2.16 -14.71
N HIS A 155 6.52 -2.64 -15.54
CA HIS A 155 7.68 -1.87 -15.99
C HIS A 155 7.26 -0.63 -16.80
N ALA A 156 6.23 -0.73 -17.64
CA ALA A 156 5.70 0.41 -18.37
C ALA A 156 5.14 1.49 -17.43
N LEU A 157 4.38 1.09 -16.39
CA LEU A 157 3.89 2.03 -15.38
C LEU A 157 5.03 2.67 -14.60
N LEU A 158 6.02 1.88 -14.18
CA LEU A 158 7.18 2.35 -13.45
C LEU A 158 7.99 3.35 -14.27
N HIS A 159 8.29 3.03 -15.52
CA HIS A 159 9.01 3.92 -16.43
C HIS A 159 8.26 5.25 -16.63
N ARG A 160 6.95 5.19 -16.85
CA ARG A 160 6.11 6.39 -16.98
C ARG A 160 6.14 7.26 -15.74
N ALA A 161 6.11 6.65 -14.57
CA ALA A 161 6.16 7.40 -13.30
C ALA A 161 7.56 7.99 -13.05
N GLN A 162 8.63 7.27 -13.38
CA GLN A 162 10.03 7.76 -13.28
C GLN A 162 10.31 8.98 -14.15
N THR A 163 9.64 9.10 -15.32
CA THR A 163 9.81 10.31 -16.16
C THR A 163 9.34 11.59 -15.47
N LYS A 164 8.47 11.47 -14.45
CA LYS A 164 7.98 12.60 -13.64
C LYS A 164 8.94 13.00 -12.52
N ILE A 165 9.83 12.09 -12.10
CA ILE A 165 10.82 12.32 -11.04
C ILE A 165 12.20 11.96 -11.63
N PRO A 166 12.84 12.88 -12.37
CA PRO A 166 14.13 12.61 -13.01
C PRO A 166 15.22 12.26 -11.98
N GLY A 167 16.05 11.27 -12.32
CA GLY A 167 17.17 10.84 -11.48
C GLY A 167 16.81 9.83 -10.40
N LEU A 168 15.54 9.47 -10.25
CA LEU A 168 15.15 8.45 -9.29
C LEU A 168 15.38 7.05 -9.85
N SER A 169 16.33 6.33 -9.26
CA SER A 169 16.47 4.90 -9.44
C SER A 169 15.60 4.19 -8.40
N VAL A 170 14.62 3.42 -8.85
CA VAL A 170 13.86 2.53 -7.96
C VAL A 170 14.51 1.16 -8.05
N PRO A 171 15.39 0.79 -7.10
CA PRO A 171 15.99 -0.53 -7.12
C PRO A 171 14.88 -1.54 -6.77
N PHE A 172 14.36 -2.22 -7.76
CA PHE A 172 13.59 -3.44 -7.55
C PHE A 172 14.63 -4.55 -7.34
N SER A 173 15.07 -4.71 -6.11
CA SER A 173 16.02 -5.75 -5.78
C SER A 173 15.26 -6.99 -5.36
N SER A 174 15.13 -7.96 -6.26
CA SER A 174 14.76 -9.35 -5.92
C SER A 174 15.64 -9.90 -4.79
N GLN A 175 16.87 -9.41 -4.68
CA GLN A 175 17.80 -9.77 -3.63
C GLN A 175 17.31 -9.36 -2.22
N VAL A 176 16.77 -8.14 -2.07
CA VAL A 176 16.22 -7.68 -0.78
C VAL A 176 15.04 -8.54 -0.36
N LEU A 177 14.16 -8.90 -1.30
CA LEU A 177 13.05 -9.80 -1.04
C LEU A 177 13.54 -11.19 -0.65
N ALA A 178 14.49 -11.75 -1.40
CA ALA A 178 15.10 -13.05 -1.12
C ALA A 178 15.76 -13.08 0.28
N ASP A 179 16.51 -12.03 0.63
CA ASP A 179 17.17 -11.93 1.93
C ASP A 179 16.16 -11.78 3.07
N THR A 180 15.07 -11.07 2.83
CA THR A 180 13.96 -10.96 3.80
C THR A 180 13.30 -12.33 4.02
N LEU A 181 12.95 -13.03 2.95
CA LEU A 181 12.32 -14.34 3.03
C LEU A 181 13.21 -15.39 3.70
N ARG A 182 14.53 -15.35 3.48
CA ARG A 182 15.49 -16.21 4.20
C ARG A 182 15.50 -16.02 5.72
N ARG A 183 15.11 -14.83 6.20
CA ARG A 183 15.04 -14.51 7.64
C ARG A 183 13.73 -14.96 8.28
N VAL A 184 12.67 -15.14 7.49
CA VAL A 184 11.34 -15.49 8.00
C VAL A 184 11.35 -16.77 8.85
N PRO A 185 11.97 -17.91 8.46
CA PRO A 185 11.98 -19.10 9.28
C PRO A 185 12.56 -18.86 10.68
N LYS A 186 13.68 -18.14 10.75
CA LYS A 186 14.31 -17.81 12.03
C LYS A 186 13.44 -16.87 12.87
N LEU A 187 12.81 -15.88 12.24
CA LEU A 187 11.91 -14.96 12.96
C LEU A 187 10.69 -15.69 13.52
N LEU A 188 10.12 -16.63 12.77
CA LEU A 188 8.99 -17.44 13.22
C LEU A 188 9.38 -18.33 14.39
N HIS A 189 10.55 -18.98 14.32
CA HIS A 189 11.07 -19.75 15.43
C HIS A 189 11.32 -18.89 16.67
N ASP A 190 12.08 -17.79 16.53
CA ASP A 190 12.51 -16.95 17.66
C ASP A 190 11.34 -16.20 18.33
N LYS A 191 10.33 -15.83 17.58
CA LYS A 191 9.22 -15.00 18.06
C LYS A 191 7.97 -15.79 18.44
N LEU A 192 7.68 -16.85 17.72
CA LEU A 192 6.42 -17.60 17.84
C LEU A 192 6.63 -19.07 18.20
N GLY A 193 7.86 -19.56 18.24
CA GLY A 193 8.16 -20.99 18.46
C GLY A 193 7.67 -21.89 17.32
N ILE A 194 7.50 -21.33 16.11
CA ILE A 194 7.03 -22.06 14.93
C ILE A 194 8.23 -22.50 14.11
N ASP A 195 8.42 -23.82 13.97
CA ASP A 195 9.38 -24.39 13.04
C ASP A 195 8.72 -24.64 11.69
N LEU A 196 9.23 -24.00 10.64
CA LEU A 196 8.83 -24.34 9.27
C LEU A 196 9.47 -25.63 8.84
N VAL A 197 8.66 -26.51 8.24
CA VAL A 197 9.15 -27.76 7.66
C VAL A 197 10.13 -27.44 6.52
N GLU A 198 11.22 -28.18 6.44
CA GLU A 198 12.32 -27.94 5.49
C GLU A 198 11.84 -27.80 4.03
N SER A 199 10.82 -28.57 3.63
CA SER A 199 10.18 -28.47 2.31
C SER A 199 9.50 -27.13 2.02
N VAL A 200 9.05 -26.41 3.05
CA VAL A 200 8.46 -25.06 2.90
C VAL A 200 9.56 -24.01 2.82
N GLN A 201 10.69 -24.23 3.48
CA GLN A 201 11.85 -23.35 3.38
C GLN A 201 12.44 -23.35 1.97
N ASP A 202 12.47 -24.53 1.31
CA ASP A 202 13.00 -24.69 -0.05
C ASP A 202 12.06 -24.08 -1.10
N LEU A 203 10.73 -24.20 -0.94
CA LEU A 203 9.76 -23.65 -1.87
C LEU A 203 9.78 -22.12 -1.93
N SER A 204 10.15 -21.44 -0.83
CA SER A 204 10.26 -19.98 -0.81
C SER A 204 11.42 -19.43 -1.65
N LEU A 205 12.39 -20.29 -2.02
CA LEU A 205 13.58 -19.91 -2.78
C LEU A 205 13.46 -20.21 -4.29
N ILE A 206 12.50 -21.05 -4.70
CA ILE A 206 12.39 -21.53 -6.09
C ILE A 206 11.60 -20.53 -6.98
N HIS A 207 10.81 -19.64 -6.41
CA HIS A 207 9.90 -18.75 -7.16
C HIS A 207 10.29 -17.26 -7.09
N ILE A 208 11.51 -16.96 -6.73
CA ILE A 208 12.12 -15.63 -6.77
C ILE A 208 13.23 -15.61 -7.82
#